data_a6263a4b7d49f5c0c22b74fccf84d2f5
#
_entry.id   a6263a4b7d49f5c0c22b74fccf84d2f5
#
_cell.length_a   1.000
_cell.length_b   1.000
_cell.length_c   1.000
_cell.angle_alpha   90.00
_cell.angle_beta   90.00
_cell.angle_gamma   90.00
#
_symmetry.space_group_name_H-M   'P 1'
#
loop_
_entity.id
_entity.type
_entity.pdbx_description
1 polymer ?
#
loop_
_entity_poly.entity_id
_entity_poly.type
_entity_poly.pdbx_seq_one_letter_code
_entity_poly.pdbx_strand_id
1 'polypeptide(L)'
;MAAKTLKVGIMPYEEMKARTIAIAKGKYKPAAGEPKVWFSSIRSLANVLSEENQALLQVIREHNPESISELERITGRRASNLTRTLHTLERYGIVSLNKARTDGFTSARRSGRTPLKPVLTADAIDLKLSF
;
A
#
# COMPACT_ATOMS: atom_id res chain seq x y z
N MET A 1 -16.78 -13.70 0.90
CA MET A 1 -15.36 -13.56 1.14
C MET A 1 -15.10 -12.65 2.32
N ALA A 2 -14.30 -13.13 3.23
CA ALA A 2 -13.96 -12.31 4.38
C ALA A 2 -13.10 -11.14 3.92
N ALA A 3 -13.43 -9.94 4.39
CA ALA A 3 -12.63 -8.76 4.12
C ALA A 3 -11.29 -8.90 4.84
N LYS A 4 -10.22 -8.57 4.16
CA LYS A 4 -8.91 -8.55 4.78
C LYS A 4 -8.73 -7.21 5.47
N THR A 5 -8.28 -7.25 6.70
CA THR A 5 -8.01 -6.06 7.47
C THR A 5 -6.51 -5.95 7.73
N LEU A 6 -5.94 -4.82 7.39
CA LEU A 6 -4.54 -4.53 7.67
C LEU A 6 -4.44 -3.89 9.04
N LYS A 7 -3.68 -4.49 9.94
CA LYS A 7 -3.46 -3.92 11.26
C LYS A 7 -2.30 -2.93 11.20
N VAL A 8 -2.58 -1.70 11.60
CA VAL A 8 -1.62 -0.60 11.57
C VAL A 8 -1.48 -0.02 12.96
N GLY A 9 -0.27 0.27 13.36
CA GLY A 9 -0.03 0.90 14.65
C GLY A 9 0.69 2.23 14.51
N ILE A 10 0.63 3.03 15.55
CA ILE A 10 1.39 4.27 15.67
C ILE A 10 2.42 4.07 16.76
N MET A 11 3.67 4.38 16.46
CA MET A 11 4.76 4.22 17.40
C MET A 11 5.85 5.24 17.08
N PRO A 12 6.34 6.01 18.06
CA PRO A 12 7.43 6.94 17.79
C PRO A 12 8.63 6.25 17.16
N TYR A 13 9.33 6.97 16.31
CA TYR A 13 10.45 6.41 15.55
C TYR A 13 11.48 5.70 16.44
N GLU A 14 11.80 6.29 17.59
CA GLU A 14 12.77 5.69 18.51
C GLU A 14 12.32 4.32 19.03
N GLU A 15 11.02 4.19 19.30
CA GLU A 15 10.47 2.92 19.74
C GLU A 15 10.44 1.89 18.61
N MET A 16 10.15 2.34 17.38
CA MET A 16 10.17 1.46 16.21
C MET A 16 11.57 0.91 15.99
N LYS A 17 12.57 1.77 16.14
CA LYS A 17 13.96 1.38 15.98
C LYS A 17 14.36 0.35 17.04
N ALA A 18 14.05 0.62 18.30
CA ALA A 18 14.36 -0.29 19.39
C ALA A 18 13.67 -1.64 19.20
N ARG A 19 12.42 -1.64 18.78
CA ARG A 19 11.65 -2.86 18.51
C ARG A 19 12.28 -3.67 17.39
N THR A 20 12.65 -3.01 16.30
CA THR A 20 13.28 -3.67 15.15
C THR A 20 14.60 -4.33 15.55
N ILE A 21 15.41 -3.62 16.33
CA ILE A 21 16.68 -4.16 16.83
C ILE A 21 16.44 -5.36 17.74
N ALA A 22 15.44 -5.27 18.63
CA ALA A 22 15.12 -6.36 19.55
C ALA A 22 14.65 -7.60 18.80
N ILE A 23 13.87 -7.43 17.75
CA ILE A 23 13.43 -8.54 16.91
C ILE A 23 14.63 -9.19 16.21
N ALA A 24 15.51 -8.37 15.65
CA ALA A 24 16.70 -8.87 14.95
C ALA A 24 17.63 -9.64 15.88
N LYS A 25 17.70 -9.25 17.16
CA LYS A 25 18.53 -9.91 18.14
C LYS A 25 17.84 -11.10 18.82
N GLY A 26 16.61 -11.40 18.44
CA GLY A 26 15.86 -12.49 19.04
C GLY A 26 15.34 -12.21 20.45
N LYS A 27 15.43 -10.97 20.91
CA LYS A 27 14.97 -10.59 22.25
C LYS A 27 13.48 -10.31 22.32
N TYR A 28 12.86 -10.10 21.18
CA TYR A 28 11.43 -9.83 21.09
C TYR A 28 10.83 -10.56 19.90
N LYS A 29 9.71 -11.22 20.14
CA LYS A 29 8.99 -11.91 19.08
C LYS A 29 7.60 -11.28 18.96
N PRO A 30 7.23 -10.72 17.79
CA PRO A 30 5.91 -10.12 17.64
C PRO A 30 4.79 -11.11 17.89
N ALA A 31 3.78 -10.69 18.62
CA ALA A 31 2.60 -11.50 18.86
C ALA A 31 1.73 -11.53 17.62
N ALA A 32 0.91 -12.57 17.48
CA ALA A 32 0.08 -12.76 16.29
C ALA A 32 -0.91 -11.62 16.06
N GLY A 33 -1.36 -10.93 17.10
CA GLY A 33 -2.32 -9.83 16.98
C GLY A 33 -1.70 -8.46 16.83
N GLU A 34 -0.38 -8.37 16.80
CA GLU A 34 0.27 -7.07 16.68
C GLU A 34 0.18 -6.48 15.28
N PRO A 35 0.17 -5.14 15.17
CA PRO A 35 0.22 -4.49 13.87
C PRO A 35 1.46 -4.93 13.09
N LYS A 36 1.29 -5.10 11.79
CA LYS A 36 2.40 -5.42 10.90
C LYS A 36 3.01 -4.21 10.26
N VAL A 37 2.28 -3.11 10.24
CA VAL A 37 2.72 -1.86 9.66
C VAL A 37 2.66 -0.78 10.74
N TRP A 38 3.72 -0.01 10.84
CA TRP A 38 3.84 1.02 11.87
C TRP A 38 4.11 2.36 11.24
N PHE A 39 3.42 3.38 11.73
CA PHE A 39 3.67 4.77 11.35
C PHE A 39 4.24 5.51 12.55
N SER A 40 5.08 6.49 12.28
CA SER A 40 5.74 7.25 13.36
C SER A 40 4.77 8.24 14.03
N SER A 41 3.69 8.59 13.36
CA SER A 41 2.70 9.53 13.90
C SER A 41 1.38 9.39 13.16
N ILE A 42 0.32 9.92 13.78
CA ILE A 42 -0.98 9.99 13.11
C ILE A 42 -0.88 10.87 11.86
N ARG A 43 -0.07 11.92 11.92
CA ARG A 43 0.14 12.80 10.78
C ARG A 43 0.73 12.04 9.59
N SER A 44 1.71 11.17 9.83
CA SER A 44 2.29 10.34 8.78
C SER A 44 1.23 9.45 8.17
N LEU A 45 0.41 8.83 9.00
CA LEU A 45 -0.68 7.98 8.52
C LEU A 45 -1.67 8.80 7.68
N ALA A 46 -2.03 10.00 8.16
CA ALA A 46 -2.97 10.86 7.44
C ALA A 46 -2.41 11.32 6.08
N ASN A 47 -1.11 11.51 5.99
CA ASN A 47 -0.49 11.88 4.72
C ASN A 47 -0.54 10.73 3.71
N VAL A 48 -0.33 9.50 4.17
CA VAL A 48 -0.39 8.33 3.30
C VAL A 48 -1.84 8.00 2.95
N LEU A 49 -2.75 8.15 3.90
CA LEU A 49 -4.17 7.89 3.70
C LEU A 49 -4.97 9.19 3.66
N SER A 50 -4.50 10.14 2.87
CA SER A 50 -5.22 11.38 2.61
C SER A 50 -6.57 11.07 1.95
N GLU A 51 -7.48 12.03 1.98
CA GLU A 51 -8.77 11.85 1.32
C GLU A 51 -8.61 11.51 -0.15
N GLU A 52 -7.64 12.14 -0.82
CA GLU A 52 -7.34 11.85 -2.21
C GLU A 52 -6.88 10.42 -2.42
N ASN A 53 -6.04 9.92 -1.53
CA ASN A 53 -5.54 8.56 -1.65
C ASN A 53 -6.61 7.54 -1.25
N GLN A 54 -7.48 7.89 -0.30
CA GLN A 54 -8.61 7.03 0.02
C GLN A 54 -9.55 6.91 -1.17
N ALA A 55 -9.80 8.02 -1.87
CA ALA A 55 -10.61 7.98 -3.09
C ALA A 55 -9.96 7.13 -4.16
N LEU A 56 -8.63 7.20 -4.27
CA LEU A 56 -7.89 6.37 -5.21
C LEU A 56 -8.06 4.88 -4.90
N LEU A 57 -7.95 4.53 -3.62
CA LEU A 57 -8.14 3.13 -3.20
C LEU A 57 -9.55 2.64 -3.52
N GLN A 58 -10.55 3.50 -3.34
CA GLN A 58 -11.91 3.16 -3.67
C GLN A 58 -12.08 2.91 -5.16
N VAL A 59 -11.46 3.73 -6.01
CA VAL A 59 -11.48 3.54 -7.46
C VAL A 59 -10.84 2.20 -7.84
N ILE A 60 -9.71 1.87 -7.23
CA ILE A 60 -9.03 0.60 -7.49
C ILE A 60 -9.95 -0.56 -7.13
N ARG A 61 -10.65 -0.45 -6.02
CA ARG A 61 -11.55 -1.49 -5.57
C ARG A 61 -12.75 -1.66 -6.51
N GLU A 62 -13.36 -0.55 -6.91
CA GLU A 62 -14.57 -0.57 -7.72
C GLU A 62 -14.32 -0.88 -9.20
N HIS A 63 -13.25 -0.34 -9.76
CA HIS A 63 -12.99 -0.45 -11.20
C HIS A 63 -11.98 -1.52 -11.56
N ASN A 64 -11.23 -2.03 -10.58
CA ASN A 64 -10.22 -3.07 -10.80
C ASN A 64 -9.37 -2.78 -12.04
N PRO A 65 -8.69 -1.61 -12.10
CA PRO A 65 -7.94 -1.22 -13.29
C PRO A 65 -6.81 -2.21 -13.59
N GLU A 66 -6.60 -2.48 -14.87
CA GLU A 66 -5.59 -3.43 -15.30
C GLU A 66 -4.18 -2.85 -15.32
N SER A 67 -4.07 -1.52 -15.26
CA SER A 67 -2.77 -0.87 -15.34
C SER A 67 -2.85 0.52 -14.73
N ILE A 68 -1.68 1.12 -14.52
CA ILE A 68 -1.61 2.51 -14.06
C ILE A 68 -2.14 3.43 -15.14
N SER A 69 -1.93 3.11 -16.41
CA SER A 69 -2.47 3.90 -17.53
C SER A 69 -4.00 3.94 -17.49
N GLU A 70 -4.62 2.81 -17.22
CA GLU A 70 -6.07 2.76 -17.09
C GLU A 70 -6.54 3.58 -15.90
N LEU A 71 -5.82 3.47 -14.79
CA LEU A 71 -6.14 4.23 -13.58
C LEU A 71 -6.01 5.73 -13.83
N GLU A 72 -5.00 6.15 -14.60
CA GLU A 72 -4.84 7.53 -15.01
C GLU A 72 -6.07 8.03 -15.77
N ARG A 73 -6.54 7.23 -16.69
CA ARG A 73 -7.71 7.58 -17.48
C ARG A 73 -8.96 7.70 -16.62
N ILE A 74 -9.13 6.82 -15.66
CA ILE A 74 -10.30 6.82 -14.78
C ILE A 74 -10.25 7.99 -13.79
N THR A 75 -9.09 8.26 -13.20
CA THR A 75 -8.98 9.27 -12.13
C THR A 75 -8.64 10.67 -12.62
N GLY A 76 -8.05 10.79 -13.82
CA GLY A 76 -7.54 12.06 -14.30
C GLY A 76 -6.22 12.48 -13.65
N ARG A 77 -5.66 11.67 -12.77
CA ARG A 77 -4.36 11.96 -12.14
C ARG A 77 -3.24 11.53 -13.07
N ARG A 78 -2.14 12.26 -13.06
CA ARG A 78 -1.01 11.94 -13.92
C ARG A 78 -0.35 10.62 -13.51
N ALA A 79 0.11 9.87 -14.52
CA ALA A 79 0.75 8.58 -14.27
C ALA A 79 1.94 8.68 -13.33
N SER A 80 2.75 9.74 -13.43
CA SER A 80 3.90 9.93 -12.53
C SER A 80 3.46 10.10 -11.08
N ASN A 81 2.38 10.84 -10.86
CA ASN A 81 1.81 11.02 -9.53
C ASN A 81 1.26 9.71 -8.99
N LEU A 82 0.50 8.98 -9.82
CA LEU A 82 -0.06 7.70 -9.44
C LEU A 82 1.03 6.69 -9.10
N THR A 83 2.08 6.63 -9.90
CA THR A 83 3.18 5.70 -9.68
C THR A 83 3.83 5.95 -8.32
N ARG A 84 4.11 7.22 -8.01
CA ARG A 84 4.72 7.58 -6.74
C ARG A 84 3.81 7.21 -5.56
N THR A 85 2.53 7.56 -5.67
CA THR A 85 1.54 7.28 -4.64
C THR A 85 1.38 5.77 -4.44
N LEU A 86 1.28 5.02 -5.52
CA LEU A 86 1.10 3.57 -5.44
C LEU A 86 2.33 2.88 -4.83
N HIS A 87 3.53 3.33 -5.17
CA HIS A 87 4.73 2.78 -4.53
C HIS A 87 4.76 3.06 -3.03
N THR A 88 4.30 4.24 -2.62
CA THR A 88 4.19 4.55 -1.20
C THR A 88 3.16 3.64 -0.52
N LEU A 89 2.01 3.45 -1.13
CA LEU A 89 0.97 2.57 -0.58
C LEU A 89 1.43 1.11 -0.54
N GLU A 90 2.21 0.70 -1.54
CA GLU A 90 2.77 -0.64 -1.56
C GLU A 90 3.78 -0.84 -0.43
N ARG A 91 4.58 0.17 -0.17
CA ARG A 91 5.57 0.12 0.92
C ARG A 91 4.91 -0.15 2.27
N TYR A 92 3.72 0.40 2.48
CA TYR A 92 2.97 0.20 3.71
C TYR A 92 2.03 -1.00 3.66
N GLY A 93 2.08 -1.77 2.57
CA GLY A 93 1.29 -3.00 2.48
C GLY A 93 -0.19 -2.79 2.18
N ILE A 94 -0.57 -1.60 1.70
CA ILE A 94 -1.96 -1.26 1.41
C ILE A 94 -2.37 -1.71 0.02
N VAL A 95 -1.45 -1.59 -0.96
CA VAL A 95 -1.67 -2.11 -2.30
C VAL A 95 -0.51 -3.00 -2.71
N SER A 96 -0.73 -3.80 -3.73
CA SER A 96 0.31 -4.59 -4.38
C SER A 96 0.33 -4.20 -5.85
N LEU A 97 1.52 -4.01 -6.40
CA LEU A 97 1.68 -3.72 -7.81
C LEU A 97 2.14 -4.99 -8.49
N ASN A 98 1.23 -5.65 -9.20
CA ASN A 98 1.51 -6.89 -9.87
C ASN A 98 1.75 -6.64 -11.36
N LYS A 99 2.51 -7.51 -12.00
CA LYS A 99 2.68 -7.42 -13.44
C LYS A 99 1.34 -7.71 -14.10
N ALA A 100 0.91 -6.83 -14.99
CA ALA A 100 -0.33 -7.02 -15.70
C ALA A 100 -0.19 -8.20 -16.66
N ARG A 101 -1.27 -8.97 -16.81
CA ARG A 101 -1.29 -10.03 -17.80
C ARG A 101 -1.31 -9.42 -19.18
N THR A 102 -0.34 -9.83 -19.98
CA THR A 102 -0.33 -9.44 -21.36
C THR A 102 -0.49 -10.71 -22.17
N ASP A 103 -1.64 -11.11 -22.48
CA ASP A 103 -1.98 -12.33 -23.21
C ASP A 103 -1.08 -12.61 -24.41
N GLY A 104 0.21 -12.67 -24.22
CA GLY A 104 1.15 -12.99 -25.27
C GLY A 104 1.44 -11.86 -26.24
N PHE A 105 0.65 -10.84 -26.25
CA PHE A 105 0.92 -9.71 -27.06
C PHE A 105 1.36 -8.54 -26.29
N THR A 106 2.30 -7.98 -26.66
CA THR A 106 3.04 -7.12 -25.93
C THR A 106 3.21 -5.77 -26.49
N SER A 107 2.24 -4.97 -26.34
CA SER A 107 2.44 -3.55 -26.38
C SER A 107 3.50 -3.16 -25.34
N ALA A 108 3.63 -3.94 -24.29
CA ALA A 108 4.67 -3.73 -23.30
C ALA A 108 6.09 -3.83 -23.85
N ARG A 109 6.30 -4.60 -24.90
CA ARG A 109 7.59 -4.70 -25.53
C ARG A 109 8.07 -3.40 -26.13
N ARG A 110 7.15 -2.58 -26.61
CA ARG A 110 7.52 -1.33 -27.25
C ARG A 110 8.14 -0.33 -26.29
N SER A 111 7.70 -0.37 -25.03
CA SER A 111 8.21 0.55 -24.04
C SER A 111 9.30 -0.07 -23.18
N GLY A 112 9.54 -1.38 -23.31
CA GLY A 112 10.48 -2.08 -22.46
C GLY A 112 10.01 -2.22 -21.02
N ARG A 113 8.75 -1.88 -20.72
CA ARG A 113 8.20 -1.95 -19.39
C ARG A 113 6.97 -2.83 -19.36
N THR A 114 6.88 -3.67 -18.34
CA THR A 114 5.68 -4.45 -18.09
C THR A 114 4.68 -3.56 -17.36
N PRO A 115 3.44 -3.44 -17.84
CA PRO A 115 2.44 -2.69 -17.10
C PRO A 115 2.23 -3.26 -15.71
N LEU A 116 1.99 -2.40 -14.74
CA LEU A 116 1.72 -2.80 -13.37
C LEU A 116 0.24 -2.64 -13.07
N LYS A 117 -0.32 -3.69 -12.48
CA LYS A 117 -1.72 -3.69 -12.07
C LYS A 117 -1.79 -3.43 -10.57
N PRO A 118 -2.44 -2.35 -10.13
CA PRO A 118 -2.62 -2.09 -8.70
C PRO A 118 -3.75 -2.95 -8.15
N VAL A 119 -3.49 -3.60 -7.03
CA VAL A 119 -4.47 -4.45 -6.36
C VAL A 119 -4.47 -4.12 -4.88
N LEU A 120 -5.65 -3.98 -4.28
CA LEU A 120 -5.74 -3.77 -2.85
C LEU A 120 -5.34 -5.04 -2.11
N THR A 121 -4.50 -4.90 -1.10
CA THR A 121 -4.12 -6.02 -0.24
C THR A 121 -5.06 -6.17 0.94
N ALA A 122 -5.80 -5.11 1.25
CA ALA A 122 -6.76 -5.12 2.35
C ALA A 122 -7.94 -4.22 2.01
N ASP A 123 -9.09 -4.53 2.56
CA ASP A 123 -10.30 -3.74 2.36
C ASP A 123 -10.50 -2.71 3.47
N ALA A 124 -9.84 -2.89 4.59
CA ALA A 124 -10.00 -2.02 5.75
C ALA A 124 -8.70 -1.94 6.54
N ILE A 125 -8.58 -0.91 7.32
CA ILE A 125 -7.43 -0.69 8.19
C ILE A 125 -7.92 -0.64 9.64
N ASP A 126 -7.26 -1.42 10.48
CA ASP A 126 -7.52 -1.43 11.91
C ASP A 126 -6.36 -0.71 12.58
N LEU A 127 -6.63 0.48 13.13
CA LEU A 127 -5.60 1.33 13.71
C LEU A 127 -5.51 1.14 15.22
N LYS A 128 -4.30 0.85 15.69
CA LYS A 128 -4.02 0.77 17.11
C LYS A 128 -3.16 1.95 17.51
N LEU A 129 -3.70 2.79 18.38
CA LEU A 129 -2.98 3.93 18.93
C LEU A 129 -2.89 3.74 20.44
N SER A 130 -1.67 3.64 20.93
CA SER A 130 -1.43 3.44 22.36
C SER A 130 -0.85 4.71 22.99
N PHE A 131 -1.19 4.94 24.22
CA PHE A 131 -0.68 6.10 24.98
C PHE A 131 0.31 5.62 26.03
#